data_565b06a9ddf66ede8567902f3e62d9a4
#
_entry.id   565b06a9ddf66ede8567902f3e62d9a4
#
_cell.length_a   1.000
_cell.length_b   1.000
_cell.length_c   1.000
_cell.angle_alpha   90.00
_cell.angle_beta   90.00
_cell.angle_gamma   90.00
#
_symmetry.space_group_name_H-M   'P 1'
#
loop_
_entity.id
_entity.type
_entity.pdbx_description
1 polymer ?
#
loop_
_entity_poly.entity_id
_entity_poly.type
_entity_poly.pdbx_seq_one_letter_code
_entity_poly.pdbx_strand_id
1 'polypeptide(L)'
;MENNDGLVQNSNAEPFDKEKWATQKREERKVVYQMIDDAAVAAVSSGEKFQAFLNIQAQFDRYSASNALLIAHQCPDATQLADFAAWKNTGVHIKKGVCAINLLEPGQEYTNQDGTVKTSYKVKKVFDVSQTTALQKHETLVSHDKKMLLNALVDHQPCEIEVSDDLPERVNVLYQPADNKIYVRQGTDAEPLFRGLAQEIAKVHLKQKKLTCCNPAFTAYSVAYVLCRKNQLSCETFRFDRMPAEFGGMDAKSARQELSTIRRVSNVMIGDMNRVLDTHDRKQPQRENANREER
;
A
#
# COMPACT_ATOMS: atom_id res chain seq x y z
N MET A 1 -71.89 1.52 6.78
CA MET A 1 -70.93 2.29 7.56
C MET A 1 -69.56 2.02 7.00
N GLU A 2 -69.18 2.85 6.09
CA GLU A 2 -67.91 2.79 5.38
C GLU A 2 -66.80 3.44 6.26
N ASN A 3 -65.79 2.68 6.60
CA ASN A 3 -64.55 3.23 7.18
C ASN A 3 -63.52 3.38 6.07
N ASN A 4 -63.35 4.61 5.65
CA ASN A 4 -62.36 5.06 4.69
C ASN A 4 -61.07 5.36 5.45
N ASP A 5 -60.15 4.40 5.55
CA ASP A 5 -58.82 4.62 6.09
C ASP A 5 -57.97 5.32 5.01
N GLY A 6 -57.87 6.64 5.14
CA GLY A 6 -57.03 7.48 4.32
C GLY A 6 -55.57 7.20 4.57
N LEU A 7 -54.92 6.50 3.60
CA LEU A 7 -53.50 6.47 3.46
C LEU A 7 -52.98 7.88 3.17
N VAL A 8 -52.47 8.54 4.20
CA VAL A 8 -51.69 9.79 4.05
C VAL A 8 -50.37 9.42 3.37
N GLN A 9 -50.34 9.59 2.08
CA GLN A 9 -49.11 9.61 1.32
C GLN A 9 -48.31 10.85 1.69
N ASN A 10 -47.28 10.68 2.49
CA ASN A 10 -46.30 11.71 2.82
C ASN A 10 -45.38 11.96 1.62
N SER A 11 -45.87 12.64 0.59
CA SER A 11 -45.17 12.95 -0.66
C SER A 11 -44.49 14.35 -0.60
N ASN A 12 -43.61 14.57 0.37
CA ASN A 12 -42.71 15.73 0.39
C ASN A 12 -41.27 15.36 0.17
N ALA A 13 -40.99 14.43 -0.76
CA ALA A 13 -39.67 14.30 -1.29
C ALA A 13 -39.50 15.29 -2.43
N GLU A 14 -38.67 16.32 -2.24
CA GLU A 14 -38.29 17.24 -3.34
C GLU A 14 -37.80 16.41 -4.54
N PRO A 15 -38.18 16.79 -5.78
CA PRO A 15 -37.73 16.06 -6.97
C PRO A 15 -36.20 16.07 -7.04
N PHE A 16 -35.62 14.93 -7.42
CA PHE A 16 -34.15 14.75 -7.51
C PHE A 16 -33.57 15.79 -8.49
N ASP A 17 -32.83 16.77 -7.95
CA ASP A 17 -32.11 17.79 -8.71
C ASP A 17 -30.74 17.23 -9.16
N LYS A 18 -30.66 16.85 -10.44
CA LYS A 18 -29.45 16.27 -11.06
C LYS A 18 -28.28 17.26 -11.08
N GLU A 19 -28.54 18.55 -11.28
CA GLU A 19 -27.49 19.57 -11.34
C GLU A 19 -26.90 19.85 -9.97
N LYS A 20 -27.75 20.00 -8.97
CA LYS A 20 -27.33 20.14 -7.56
C LYS A 20 -26.54 18.95 -7.09
N TRP A 21 -27.00 17.74 -7.40
CA TRP A 21 -26.27 16.51 -7.08
C TRP A 21 -24.90 16.44 -7.79
N ALA A 22 -24.82 16.76 -9.10
CA ALA A 22 -23.56 16.76 -9.83
C ALA A 22 -22.56 17.79 -9.28
N THR A 23 -23.05 18.97 -8.90
CA THR A 23 -22.24 20.02 -8.28
C THR A 23 -21.71 19.56 -6.93
N GLN A 24 -22.55 19.00 -6.07
CA GLN A 24 -22.12 18.43 -4.78
C GLN A 24 -21.03 17.35 -4.95
N LYS A 25 -21.21 16.45 -5.91
CA LYS A 25 -20.22 15.40 -6.20
C LYS A 25 -18.91 15.96 -6.76
N ARG A 26 -18.94 17.07 -7.46
CA ARG A 26 -17.73 17.77 -7.91
C ARG A 26 -16.98 18.41 -6.73
N GLU A 27 -17.69 19.06 -5.83
CA GLU A 27 -17.07 19.65 -4.64
C GLU A 27 -16.52 18.58 -3.68
N GLU A 28 -17.24 17.49 -3.43
CA GLU A 28 -16.69 16.35 -2.67
C GLU A 28 -15.35 15.86 -3.24
N ARG A 29 -15.26 15.67 -4.56
CA ARG A 29 -14.00 15.27 -5.21
C ARG A 29 -12.89 16.30 -5.04
N LYS A 30 -13.22 17.58 -5.18
CA LYS A 30 -12.25 18.68 -5.03
C LYS A 30 -11.64 18.69 -3.63
N VAL A 31 -12.46 18.51 -2.60
CA VAL A 31 -12.00 18.40 -1.21
C VAL A 31 -11.06 17.19 -1.03
N VAL A 32 -11.40 16.03 -1.59
CA VAL A 32 -10.56 14.82 -1.49
C VAL A 32 -9.24 15.00 -2.24
N TYR A 33 -9.24 15.64 -3.41
CA TYR A 33 -7.99 15.95 -4.11
C TYR A 33 -7.10 16.91 -3.33
N GLN A 34 -7.67 17.95 -2.72
CA GLN A 34 -6.92 18.85 -1.85
C GLN A 34 -6.34 18.10 -0.66
N MET A 35 -7.12 17.22 -0.02
CA MET A 35 -6.63 16.38 1.08
C MET A 35 -5.45 15.49 0.66
N ILE A 36 -5.44 14.94 -0.57
CA ILE A 36 -4.30 14.17 -1.09
C ILE A 36 -3.05 15.06 -1.20
N ASP A 37 -3.20 16.27 -1.72
CA ASP A 37 -2.09 17.20 -1.90
C ASP A 37 -1.50 17.61 -0.55
N ASP A 38 -2.35 17.96 0.41
CA ASP A 38 -1.95 18.33 1.77
C ASP A 38 -1.28 17.14 2.50
N ALA A 39 -1.85 15.94 2.38
CA ALA A 39 -1.29 14.73 2.95
C ALA A 39 0.06 14.36 2.34
N ALA A 40 0.25 14.57 1.02
CA ALA A 40 1.52 14.29 0.35
C ALA A 40 2.63 15.22 0.83
N VAL A 41 2.35 16.53 0.90
CA VAL A 41 3.29 17.52 1.43
C VAL A 41 3.62 17.22 2.90
N ALA A 42 2.60 16.91 3.71
CA ALA A 42 2.78 16.56 5.12
C ALA A 42 3.64 15.29 5.29
N ALA A 43 3.42 14.26 4.46
CA ALA A 43 4.20 13.01 4.51
C ALA A 43 5.69 13.26 4.25
N VAL A 44 6.05 14.04 3.22
CA VAL A 44 7.45 14.31 2.88
C VAL A 44 8.11 15.37 3.78
N SER A 45 7.36 16.04 4.64
CA SER A 45 7.87 17.05 5.59
C SER A 45 8.14 16.51 6.99
N SER A 46 7.74 15.26 7.30
CA SER A 46 7.87 14.65 8.64
C SER A 46 8.17 13.17 8.53
N GLY A 47 9.24 12.72 9.18
CA GLY A 47 9.62 11.31 9.23
C GLY A 47 8.52 10.42 9.82
N GLU A 48 7.80 10.89 10.83
CA GLU A 48 6.67 10.18 11.43
C GLU A 48 5.52 9.99 10.42
N LYS A 49 5.11 11.06 9.74
CA LYS A 49 4.05 11.00 8.73
C LYS A 49 4.45 10.21 7.51
N PHE A 50 5.73 10.28 7.12
CA PHE A 50 6.27 9.45 6.05
C PHE A 50 6.20 7.98 6.41
N GLN A 51 6.61 7.62 7.63
CA GLN A 51 6.54 6.24 8.12
C GLN A 51 5.09 5.75 8.23
N ALA A 52 4.15 6.60 8.67
CA ALA A 52 2.72 6.27 8.68
C ALA A 52 2.19 5.95 7.28
N PHE A 53 2.57 6.73 6.26
CA PHE A 53 2.25 6.41 4.86
C PHE A 53 2.83 5.05 4.44
N LEU A 54 4.09 4.76 4.77
CA LEU A 54 4.73 3.48 4.43
C LEU A 54 4.06 2.29 5.16
N ASN A 55 3.62 2.47 6.41
CA ASN A 55 2.86 1.46 7.16
C ASN A 55 1.54 1.13 6.47
N ILE A 56 0.79 2.15 6.08
CA ILE A 56 -0.46 1.97 5.33
C ILE A 56 -0.20 1.32 3.97
N GLN A 57 0.87 1.70 3.27
CA GLN A 57 1.21 1.10 1.99
C GLN A 57 1.59 -0.39 2.13
N ALA A 58 2.27 -0.78 3.20
CA ALA A 58 2.58 -2.17 3.51
C ALA A 58 1.34 -3.00 3.85
N GLN A 59 0.41 -2.42 4.62
CA GLN A 59 -0.85 -3.05 5.02
C GLN A 59 -1.83 -3.19 3.85
N PHE A 60 -1.91 -2.16 3.00
CA PHE A 60 -2.89 -2.03 1.93
C PHE A 60 -2.21 -1.87 0.57
N ASP A 61 -1.38 -2.83 0.17
CA ASP A 61 -0.58 -2.81 -1.06
C ASP A 61 -1.41 -2.67 -2.36
N ARG A 62 -2.67 -3.08 -2.33
CA ARG A 62 -3.59 -2.95 -3.47
C ARG A 62 -4.08 -1.53 -3.72
N TYR A 63 -4.05 -0.65 -2.72
CA TYR A 63 -4.46 0.74 -2.90
C TYR A 63 -3.39 1.56 -3.65
N SER A 64 -3.84 2.61 -4.34
CA SER A 64 -2.93 3.60 -4.93
C SER A 64 -2.21 4.40 -3.85
N ALA A 65 -1.08 5.03 -4.19
CA ALA A 65 -0.39 5.92 -3.27
C ALA A 65 -1.29 7.06 -2.77
N SER A 66 -2.18 7.58 -3.62
CA SER A 66 -3.16 8.60 -3.23
C SER A 66 -4.15 8.08 -2.18
N ASN A 67 -4.65 6.85 -2.34
CA ASN A 67 -5.52 6.26 -1.33
C ASN A 67 -4.76 5.90 -0.05
N ALA A 68 -3.51 5.43 -0.14
CA ALA A 68 -2.68 5.21 1.04
C ALA A 68 -2.43 6.52 1.82
N LEU A 69 -2.23 7.64 1.12
CA LEU A 69 -2.14 8.97 1.74
C LEU A 69 -3.45 9.36 2.44
N LEU A 70 -4.59 9.17 1.77
CA LEU A 70 -5.90 9.44 2.36
C LEU A 70 -6.15 8.61 3.61
N ILE A 71 -5.80 7.33 3.60
CA ILE A 71 -5.93 6.45 4.76
C ILE A 71 -5.00 6.92 5.88
N ALA A 72 -3.70 7.12 5.60
CA ALA A 72 -2.72 7.56 6.59
C ALA A 72 -3.10 8.89 7.24
N HIS A 73 -3.72 9.81 6.48
CA HIS A 73 -4.17 11.10 6.98
C HIS A 73 -5.42 11.01 7.85
N GLN A 74 -6.41 10.16 7.47
CA GLN A 74 -7.70 10.08 8.14
C GLN A 74 -7.75 9.00 9.24
N CYS A 75 -6.97 7.92 9.11
CA CYS A 75 -6.92 6.80 10.05
C CYS A 75 -5.55 6.09 9.94
N PRO A 76 -4.49 6.64 10.56
CA PRO A 76 -3.12 6.13 10.42
C PRO A 76 -2.92 4.70 10.91
N ASP A 77 -3.77 4.25 11.84
CA ASP A 77 -3.74 2.91 12.44
C ASP A 77 -4.75 1.95 11.78
N ALA A 78 -5.25 2.27 10.59
CA ALA A 78 -6.19 1.41 9.88
C ALA A 78 -5.59 0.03 9.61
N THR A 79 -6.40 -1.01 9.86
CA THR A 79 -5.99 -2.41 9.66
C THR A 79 -6.90 -3.17 8.69
N GLN A 80 -8.19 -2.86 8.67
CA GLN A 80 -9.16 -3.53 7.81
C GLN A 80 -10.25 -2.55 7.37
N LEU A 81 -10.32 -2.28 6.08
CA LEU A 81 -11.25 -1.32 5.50
C LEU A 81 -12.36 -2.01 4.71
N ALA A 82 -13.59 -1.60 4.97
CA ALA A 82 -14.74 -1.97 4.15
C ALA A 82 -15.77 -0.84 4.10
N ASP A 83 -16.62 -0.84 3.08
CA ASP A 83 -17.73 0.09 3.00
C ASP A 83 -18.89 -0.34 3.94
N PHE A 84 -19.85 0.56 4.11
CA PHE A 84 -20.99 0.34 4.99
C PHE A 84 -21.77 -0.94 4.66
N ALA A 85 -21.96 -1.22 3.36
CA ALA A 85 -22.72 -2.39 2.92
C ALA A 85 -21.97 -3.68 3.22
N ALA A 86 -20.65 -3.72 3.00
CA ALA A 86 -19.81 -4.88 3.31
C ALA A 86 -19.80 -5.18 4.82
N TRP A 87 -19.64 -4.15 5.68
CA TRP A 87 -19.76 -4.34 7.14
C TRP A 87 -21.13 -4.84 7.57
N LYS A 88 -22.20 -4.25 7.03
CA LYS A 88 -23.59 -4.67 7.33
C LYS A 88 -23.83 -6.13 6.93
N ASN A 89 -23.33 -6.56 5.78
CA ASN A 89 -23.50 -7.94 5.29
C ASN A 89 -22.82 -8.99 6.19
N THR A 90 -21.80 -8.59 6.94
CA THR A 90 -21.13 -9.45 7.95
C THR A 90 -21.75 -9.33 9.34
N GLY A 91 -22.87 -8.61 9.48
CA GLY A 91 -23.55 -8.40 10.78
C GLY A 91 -22.82 -7.38 11.69
N VAL A 92 -21.84 -6.65 11.14
CA VAL A 92 -21.06 -5.66 11.88
C VAL A 92 -21.66 -4.27 11.70
N HIS A 93 -21.77 -3.50 12.78
CA HIS A 93 -22.31 -2.16 12.77
C HIS A 93 -21.23 -1.10 12.91
N ILE A 94 -21.40 0.03 12.21
CA ILE A 94 -20.57 1.22 12.37
C ILE A 94 -20.94 1.92 13.68
N LYS A 95 -19.96 2.31 14.48
CA LYS A 95 -20.17 3.07 15.71
C LYS A 95 -20.78 4.44 15.44
N LYS A 96 -21.63 4.91 16.33
CA LYS A 96 -22.22 6.27 16.21
C LYS A 96 -21.13 7.32 16.37
N GLY A 97 -21.21 8.39 15.57
CA GLY A 97 -20.33 9.56 15.69
C GLY A 97 -18.96 9.42 15.00
N VAL A 98 -18.66 8.27 14.38
CA VAL A 98 -17.41 8.14 13.61
C VAL A 98 -17.53 8.70 12.21
N CYS A 99 -16.45 9.30 11.70
CA CYS A 99 -16.38 9.81 10.34
C CYS A 99 -15.88 8.73 9.38
N ALA A 100 -16.50 8.63 8.21
CA ALA A 100 -16.04 7.75 7.15
C ALA A 100 -14.68 8.21 6.59
N ILE A 101 -13.84 7.24 6.21
CA ILE A 101 -12.61 7.47 5.47
C ILE A 101 -12.98 7.62 3.99
N ASN A 102 -12.61 8.75 3.40
CA ASN A 102 -12.87 9.04 1.99
C ASN A 102 -11.73 8.52 1.13
N LEU A 103 -12.04 7.71 0.13
CA LEU A 103 -11.11 7.17 -0.85
C LEU A 103 -11.54 7.56 -2.26
N LEU A 104 -10.63 7.42 -3.22
CA LEU A 104 -10.93 7.54 -4.65
C LEU A 104 -11.09 6.14 -5.26
N GLU A 105 -12.26 5.88 -5.83
CA GLU A 105 -12.55 4.66 -6.59
C GLU A 105 -12.60 4.99 -8.09
N PRO A 106 -11.93 4.20 -8.97
CA PRO A 106 -12.04 4.38 -10.40
C PRO A 106 -13.50 4.29 -10.87
N GLY A 107 -13.90 5.22 -11.69
CA GLY A 107 -15.19 5.25 -12.36
C GLY A 107 -15.05 4.88 -13.83
N GLN A 108 -15.90 5.48 -14.66
CA GLN A 108 -15.87 5.25 -16.11
C GLN A 108 -14.69 5.96 -16.76
N GLU A 109 -14.14 5.34 -17.79
CA GLU A 109 -13.21 5.99 -18.71
C GLU A 109 -13.95 6.98 -19.60
N TYR A 110 -13.31 8.06 -19.95
CA TYR A 110 -13.81 9.07 -20.88
C TYR A 110 -12.68 9.61 -21.73
N THR A 111 -13.00 10.00 -22.95
CA THR A 111 -12.04 10.60 -23.87
C THR A 111 -12.12 12.12 -23.77
N ASN A 112 -10.98 12.75 -23.54
CA ASN A 112 -10.87 14.20 -23.57
C ASN A 112 -10.97 14.76 -25.00
N GLN A 113 -11.08 16.08 -25.12
CA GLN A 113 -11.11 16.79 -26.42
C GLN A 113 -9.82 16.60 -27.24
N ASP A 114 -8.69 16.30 -26.58
CA ASP A 114 -7.39 16.00 -27.21
C ASP A 114 -7.22 14.52 -27.60
N GLY A 115 -8.27 13.70 -27.47
CA GLY A 115 -8.25 12.27 -27.78
C GLY A 115 -7.64 11.38 -26.71
N THR A 116 -7.17 11.93 -25.59
CA THR A 116 -6.62 11.13 -24.48
C THR A 116 -7.73 10.47 -23.66
N VAL A 117 -7.57 9.17 -23.39
CA VAL A 117 -8.46 8.43 -22.48
C VAL A 117 -8.06 8.69 -21.04
N LYS A 118 -9.01 9.11 -20.23
CA LYS A 118 -8.85 9.34 -18.79
C LYS A 118 -9.88 8.58 -18.00
N THR A 119 -9.50 8.16 -16.80
CA THR A 119 -10.41 7.53 -15.84
C THR A 119 -11.02 8.60 -14.93
N SER A 120 -12.34 8.61 -14.82
CA SER A 120 -13.02 9.41 -13.79
C SER A 120 -12.84 8.76 -12.43
N TYR A 121 -12.98 9.54 -11.36
CA TYR A 121 -12.93 9.02 -9.99
C TYR A 121 -14.17 9.45 -9.21
N LYS A 122 -14.67 8.55 -8.36
CA LYS A 122 -15.74 8.82 -7.39
C LYS A 122 -15.15 8.78 -5.99
N VAL A 123 -15.73 9.55 -5.07
CA VAL A 123 -15.44 9.41 -3.65
C VAL A 123 -16.18 8.19 -3.11
N LYS A 124 -15.42 7.24 -2.55
CA LYS A 124 -15.93 6.09 -1.83
C LYS A 124 -15.73 6.28 -0.34
N LYS A 125 -16.75 6.02 0.45
CA LYS A 125 -16.70 6.08 1.91
C LYS A 125 -16.50 4.68 2.47
N VAL A 126 -15.44 4.50 3.25
CA VAL A 126 -15.12 3.25 3.94
C VAL A 126 -14.94 3.50 5.42
N PHE A 127 -14.92 2.43 6.20
CA PHE A 127 -14.71 2.46 7.65
C PHE A 127 -13.69 1.39 8.01
N ASP A 128 -12.78 1.73 8.92
CA ASP A 128 -11.87 0.76 9.50
C ASP A 128 -12.58 -0.10 10.55
N VAL A 129 -12.08 -1.30 10.78
CA VAL A 129 -12.60 -2.21 11.81
C VAL A 129 -12.67 -1.57 13.20
N SER A 130 -11.72 -0.70 13.55
CA SER A 130 -11.72 0.04 14.80
C SER A 130 -12.93 0.98 14.98
N GLN A 131 -13.54 1.41 13.87
CA GLN A 131 -14.73 2.25 13.82
C GLN A 131 -16.04 1.44 13.89
N THR A 132 -15.95 0.14 14.09
CA THR A 132 -17.10 -0.78 14.06
C THR A 132 -17.28 -1.52 15.38
N THR A 133 -18.38 -2.27 15.48
CA THR A 133 -18.64 -3.18 16.60
C THR A 133 -17.94 -4.54 16.46
N ALA A 134 -17.20 -4.77 15.38
CA ALA A 134 -16.41 -5.97 15.23
C ALA A 134 -15.35 -6.06 16.33
N LEU A 135 -15.15 -7.26 16.85
CA LEU A 135 -13.93 -7.55 17.61
C LEU A 135 -12.77 -7.50 16.62
N GLN A 136 -11.74 -6.72 16.91
CA GLN A 136 -10.51 -6.76 16.13
C GLN A 136 -9.96 -8.19 16.17
N LYS A 137 -10.28 -8.95 15.15
CA LYS A 137 -9.53 -10.19 14.90
C LYS A 137 -8.20 -9.72 14.30
N HIS A 138 -7.12 -9.91 15.04
CA HIS A 138 -5.82 -9.97 14.40
C HIS A 138 -5.93 -11.11 13.37
N GLU A 139 -6.05 -10.76 12.09
CA GLU A 139 -5.84 -11.77 11.07
C GLU A 139 -4.47 -12.37 11.37
N THR A 140 -4.43 -13.67 11.62
CA THR A 140 -3.18 -14.41 11.65
C THR A 140 -2.63 -14.37 10.24
N LEU A 141 -1.87 -13.31 9.95
CA LEU A 141 -1.11 -13.23 8.72
C LEU A 141 -0.23 -14.48 8.67
N VAL A 142 -0.29 -15.21 7.57
CA VAL A 142 0.58 -16.38 7.36
C VAL A 142 2.02 -15.89 7.50
N SER A 143 2.69 -16.31 8.56
CA SER A 143 4.09 -15.97 8.78
C SER A 143 4.92 -17.00 8.06
N HIS A 144 5.60 -16.59 7.01
CA HIS A 144 6.58 -17.42 6.32
C HIS A 144 7.93 -17.37 7.05
N ASP A 145 8.67 -18.49 7.02
CA ASP A 145 10.01 -18.49 7.60
C ASP A 145 10.97 -17.59 6.79
N LYS A 146 12.01 -17.10 7.46
CA LYS A 146 12.96 -16.14 6.86
C LYS A 146 13.67 -16.66 5.63
N LYS A 147 13.94 -17.98 5.56
CA LYS A 147 14.58 -18.61 4.40
C LYS A 147 13.64 -18.61 3.20
N MET A 148 12.37 -18.90 3.43
CA MET A 148 11.36 -18.86 2.38
C MET A 148 11.16 -17.44 1.86
N LEU A 149 11.11 -16.42 2.74
CA LEU A 149 11.04 -15.02 2.35
C LEU A 149 12.25 -14.60 1.51
N LEU A 150 13.46 -15.03 1.88
CA LEU A 150 14.67 -14.79 1.09
C LEU A 150 14.57 -15.46 -0.28
N ASN A 151 14.18 -16.73 -0.35
CA ASN A 151 13.99 -17.42 -1.61
C ASN A 151 12.98 -16.71 -2.51
N ALA A 152 11.85 -16.28 -1.96
CA ALA A 152 10.84 -15.52 -2.70
C ALA A 152 11.35 -14.16 -3.18
N LEU A 153 12.20 -13.50 -2.38
CA LEU A 153 12.78 -12.20 -2.73
C LEU A 153 13.83 -12.33 -3.85
N VAL A 154 14.63 -13.41 -3.89
CA VAL A 154 15.70 -13.60 -4.89
C VAL A 154 15.23 -14.34 -6.13
N ASP A 155 14.04 -14.91 -6.13
CA ASP A 155 13.45 -15.52 -7.31
C ASP A 155 13.05 -14.44 -8.33
N HIS A 156 13.25 -14.69 -9.60
CA HIS A 156 12.92 -13.76 -10.70
C HIS A 156 13.57 -12.37 -10.62
N GLN A 157 14.81 -12.28 -10.07
CA GLN A 157 15.50 -11.00 -9.96
C GLN A 157 16.00 -10.46 -11.31
N PRO A 158 16.01 -9.11 -11.48
CA PRO A 158 16.46 -8.49 -12.72
C PRO A 158 17.97 -8.46 -12.92
N CYS A 159 18.75 -9.01 -11.99
CA CYS A 159 20.21 -9.08 -12.03
C CYS A 159 20.73 -10.31 -11.29
N GLU A 160 21.98 -10.66 -11.54
CA GLU A 160 22.67 -11.78 -10.87
C GLU A 160 23.02 -11.40 -9.43
N ILE A 161 22.95 -12.41 -8.51
CA ILE A 161 23.36 -12.27 -7.12
C ILE A 161 24.55 -13.19 -6.90
N GLU A 162 25.66 -12.64 -6.39
CA GLU A 162 26.92 -13.36 -6.19
C GLU A 162 27.43 -13.18 -4.75
N VAL A 163 27.98 -14.24 -4.16
CA VAL A 163 28.61 -14.17 -2.84
C VAL A 163 30.03 -13.65 -3.00
N SER A 164 30.40 -12.62 -2.24
CA SER A 164 31.74 -12.03 -2.24
C SER A 164 32.11 -11.53 -0.86
N ASP A 165 33.36 -11.76 -0.48
CA ASP A 165 33.95 -11.22 0.76
C ASP A 165 34.62 -9.85 0.54
N ASP A 166 34.81 -9.43 -0.73
CA ASP A 166 35.41 -8.15 -1.12
C ASP A 166 34.43 -6.98 -1.04
N LEU A 167 33.59 -6.94 -0.02
CA LEU A 167 32.69 -5.83 0.24
C LEU A 167 33.29 -4.85 1.25
N PRO A 168 32.98 -3.55 1.14
CA PRO A 168 33.41 -2.57 2.14
C PRO A 168 33.00 -2.97 3.56
N GLU A 169 33.81 -2.60 4.56
CA GLU A 169 33.45 -2.86 5.96
C GLU A 169 32.01 -2.40 6.26
N ARG A 170 31.26 -3.24 7.02
CA ARG A 170 29.88 -3.01 7.41
C ARG A 170 28.84 -3.00 6.27
N VAL A 171 29.25 -3.30 5.03
CA VAL A 171 28.34 -3.49 3.90
C VAL A 171 28.15 -4.98 3.67
N ASN A 172 26.92 -5.47 3.83
CA ASN A 172 26.60 -6.87 3.66
C ASN A 172 26.02 -7.20 2.28
N VAL A 173 25.41 -6.21 1.63
CA VAL A 173 24.79 -6.33 0.31
C VAL A 173 25.08 -5.05 -0.49
N LEU A 174 25.51 -5.18 -1.73
CA LEU A 174 25.87 -4.06 -2.59
C LEU A 174 25.51 -4.34 -4.05
N TYR A 175 24.70 -3.48 -4.65
CA TYR A 175 24.50 -3.48 -6.09
C TYR A 175 25.61 -2.73 -6.80
N GLN A 176 26.29 -3.39 -7.73
CA GLN A 176 27.32 -2.81 -8.57
C GLN A 176 26.75 -2.52 -9.97
N PRO A 177 26.55 -1.23 -10.31
CA PRO A 177 25.96 -0.87 -11.59
C PRO A 177 26.80 -1.18 -12.82
N ALA A 178 28.12 -1.34 -12.67
CA ALA A 178 29.05 -1.56 -13.77
C ALA A 178 28.88 -2.94 -14.40
N ASP A 179 28.69 -3.96 -13.60
CA ASP A 179 28.49 -5.35 -14.02
C ASP A 179 27.05 -5.85 -13.85
N ASN A 180 26.16 -4.99 -13.36
CA ASN A 180 24.74 -5.28 -13.10
C ASN A 180 24.55 -6.49 -12.17
N LYS A 181 25.38 -6.58 -11.12
CA LYS A 181 25.31 -7.64 -10.10
C LYS A 181 25.05 -7.10 -8.72
N ILE A 182 24.44 -7.93 -7.86
CA ILE A 182 24.34 -7.70 -6.42
C ILE A 182 25.32 -8.64 -5.73
N TYR A 183 26.23 -8.08 -4.96
CA TYR A 183 27.17 -8.84 -4.14
C TYR A 183 26.67 -8.97 -2.71
N VAL A 184 26.85 -10.15 -2.13
CA VAL A 184 26.36 -10.49 -0.78
C VAL A 184 27.51 -11.06 0.03
N ARG A 185 27.72 -10.55 1.25
CA ARG A 185 28.72 -11.08 2.19
C ARG A 185 28.31 -12.43 2.74
N GLN A 186 29.22 -13.40 2.72
CA GLN A 186 29.01 -14.72 3.29
C GLN A 186 28.72 -14.62 4.81
N GLY A 187 27.82 -15.47 5.31
CA GLY A 187 27.50 -15.54 6.74
C GLY A 187 26.59 -14.41 7.26
N THR A 188 26.04 -13.57 6.38
CA THR A 188 25.07 -12.55 6.78
C THR A 188 23.77 -13.19 7.28
N ASP A 189 23.29 -12.78 8.48
CA ASP A 189 22.01 -13.24 9.04
C ASP A 189 20.84 -12.94 8.13
N ALA A 190 19.80 -13.78 8.21
CA ALA A 190 18.66 -13.75 7.29
C ALA A 190 17.91 -12.41 7.24
N GLU A 191 17.65 -11.74 8.37
CA GLU A 191 16.93 -10.47 8.36
C GLU A 191 17.76 -9.29 7.82
N PRO A 192 19.00 -9.05 8.26
CA PRO A 192 19.89 -8.10 7.61
C PRO A 192 20.08 -8.37 6.12
N LEU A 193 20.21 -9.65 5.73
CA LEU A 193 20.32 -10.06 4.34
C LEU A 193 19.06 -9.70 3.54
N PHE A 194 17.88 -10.05 4.04
CA PHE A 194 16.59 -9.70 3.40
C PHE A 194 16.47 -8.19 3.20
N ARG A 195 16.75 -7.40 4.24
CA ARG A 195 16.68 -5.95 4.19
C ARG A 195 17.64 -5.36 3.16
N GLY A 196 18.90 -5.83 3.17
CA GLY A 196 19.91 -5.38 2.22
C GLY A 196 19.54 -5.73 0.79
N LEU A 197 19.15 -6.97 0.54
CA LEU A 197 18.70 -7.42 -0.79
C LEU A 197 17.47 -6.64 -1.25
N ALA A 198 16.46 -6.45 -0.40
CA ALA A 198 15.28 -5.68 -0.75
C ALA A 198 15.63 -4.24 -1.19
N GLN A 199 16.59 -3.60 -0.50
CA GLN A 199 17.06 -2.27 -0.86
C GLN A 199 17.84 -2.26 -2.17
N GLU A 200 18.78 -3.18 -2.37
CA GLU A 200 19.61 -3.18 -3.57
C GLU A 200 18.81 -3.60 -4.82
N ILE A 201 17.91 -4.58 -4.70
CA ILE A 201 16.97 -4.96 -5.77
C ILE A 201 16.06 -3.78 -6.14
N ALA A 202 15.58 -3.02 -5.16
CA ALA A 202 14.80 -1.80 -5.44
C ALA A 202 15.59 -0.77 -6.27
N LYS A 203 16.90 -0.58 -6.01
CA LYS A 203 17.77 0.28 -6.85
C LYS A 203 17.86 -0.23 -8.28
N VAL A 204 17.96 -1.55 -8.49
CA VAL A 204 17.96 -2.15 -9.82
C VAL A 204 16.65 -1.84 -10.56
N HIS A 205 15.50 -2.02 -9.88
CA HIS A 205 14.19 -1.69 -10.47
C HIS A 205 14.05 -0.21 -10.82
N LEU A 206 14.52 0.70 -9.96
CA LEU A 206 14.49 2.14 -10.24
C LEU A 206 15.30 2.46 -11.50
N LYS A 207 16.51 1.91 -11.63
CA LYS A 207 17.39 2.11 -12.77
C LYS A 207 16.82 1.54 -14.06
N GLN A 208 16.41 0.26 -14.05
CA GLN A 208 15.94 -0.44 -15.25
C GLN A 208 14.63 0.14 -15.79
N LYS A 209 13.70 0.49 -14.90
CA LYS A 209 12.41 1.08 -15.30
C LYS A 209 12.51 2.58 -15.53
N LYS A 210 13.72 3.17 -15.43
CA LYS A 210 13.97 4.61 -15.57
C LYS A 210 12.97 5.45 -14.78
N LEU A 211 12.70 5.04 -13.54
CA LEU A 211 11.75 5.74 -12.67
C LEU A 211 12.41 6.99 -12.11
N THR A 212 11.73 8.11 -12.30
CA THR A 212 12.19 9.39 -11.73
C THR A 212 11.93 9.40 -10.22
N CYS A 213 12.96 9.66 -9.45
CA CYS A 213 12.91 9.93 -8.01
C CYS A 213 14.06 10.88 -7.65
N CYS A 214 13.90 11.69 -6.63
CA CYS A 214 14.91 12.68 -6.24
C CYS A 214 16.10 12.04 -5.54
N ASN A 215 15.88 10.97 -4.77
CA ASN A 215 16.93 10.26 -4.05
C ASN A 215 16.73 8.74 -4.17
N PRO A 216 17.36 8.07 -5.17
CA PRO A 216 17.19 6.64 -5.40
C PRO A 216 17.57 5.76 -4.20
N ALA A 217 18.56 6.17 -3.41
CA ALA A 217 19.00 5.43 -2.24
C ALA A 217 17.93 5.45 -1.14
N PHE A 218 17.34 6.62 -0.87
CA PHE A 218 16.28 6.76 0.11
C PHE A 218 14.95 6.14 -0.35
N THR A 219 14.63 6.24 -1.64
CA THR A 219 13.48 5.56 -2.25
C THR A 219 13.61 4.04 -2.09
N ALA A 220 14.78 3.48 -2.40
CA ALA A 220 15.06 2.04 -2.23
C ALA A 220 15.02 1.61 -0.74
N TYR A 221 15.54 2.43 0.17
CA TYR A 221 15.45 2.22 1.61
C TYR A 221 13.98 2.16 2.08
N SER A 222 13.14 3.07 1.56
CA SER A 222 11.71 3.10 1.86
C SER A 222 10.97 1.87 1.32
N VAL A 223 11.34 1.38 0.13
CA VAL A 223 10.82 0.13 -0.44
C VAL A 223 11.20 -1.06 0.45
N ALA A 224 12.45 -1.15 0.89
CA ALA A 224 12.89 -2.21 1.81
C ALA A 224 12.10 -2.21 3.13
N TYR A 225 11.79 -1.02 3.67
CA TYR A 225 10.92 -0.89 4.84
C TYR A 225 9.52 -1.48 4.57
N VAL A 226 8.88 -1.13 3.46
CA VAL A 226 7.55 -1.64 3.09
C VAL A 226 7.56 -3.17 3.00
N LEU A 227 8.59 -3.76 2.37
CA LEU A 227 8.72 -5.22 2.26
C LEU A 227 8.93 -5.88 3.62
N CYS A 228 9.80 -5.34 4.48
CA CYS A 228 10.02 -5.84 5.83
C CYS A 228 8.72 -5.78 6.65
N ARG A 229 8.04 -4.62 6.63
CA ARG A 229 6.79 -4.43 7.37
C ARG A 229 5.69 -5.39 6.93
N LYS A 230 5.52 -5.58 5.61
CA LYS A 230 4.53 -6.50 5.03
C LYS A 230 4.78 -7.95 5.45
N ASN A 231 6.05 -8.36 5.51
CA ASN A 231 6.45 -9.73 5.85
C ASN A 231 6.75 -9.92 7.35
N GLN A 232 6.34 -8.99 8.21
CA GLN A 232 6.50 -9.05 9.68
C GLN A 232 7.97 -9.21 10.13
N LEU A 233 8.92 -8.75 9.33
CA LEU A 233 10.33 -8.67 9.71
C LEU A 233 10.57 -7.41 10.56
N SER A 234 11.63 -7.43 11.38
CA SER A 234 11.98 -6.29 12.22
C SER A 234 12.23 -5.02 11.41
N CYS A 235 11.55 -3.94 11.81
CA CYS A 235 11.70 -2.60 11.24
C CYS A 235 12.44 -1.64 12.18
N GLU A 236 12.98 -2.11 13.32
CA GLU A 236 13.58 -1.28 14.37
C GLU A 236 14.82 -0.51 13.94
N THR A 237 15.50 -0.99 12.91
CA THR A 237 16.72 -0.35 12.39
C THR A 237 16.45 0.75 11.38
N PHE A 238 15.23 0.86 10.87
CA PHE A 238 14.88 1.93 9.94
C PHE A 238 14.69 3.25 10.68
N ARG A 239 15.19 4.34 10.10
CA ARG A 239 15.13 5.70 10.64
C ARG A 239 14.65 6.65 9.56
N PHE A 240 13.56 7.37 9.84
CA PHE A 240 12.97 8.38 8.96
C PHE A 240 13.04 9.79 9.54
N ASP A 241 13.51 9.94 10.77
CA ASP A 241 13.79 11.22 11.43
C ASP A 241 14.84 12.07 10.68
N ARG A 242 15.67 11.42 9.87
CA ARG A 242 16.69 12.04 9.04
C ARG A 242 16.37 11.90 7.56
N MET A 243 15.16 12.31 7.17
CA MET A 243 14.84 12.37 5.74
C MET A 243 15.84 13.27 5.00
N PRO A 244 16.24 12.90 3.77
CA PRO A 244 17.06 13.77 2.94
C PRO A 244 16.41 15.15 2.75
N ALA A 245 17.26 16.19 2.69
CA ALA A 245 16.79 17.56 2.54
C ALA A 245 15.95 17.79 1.27
N GLU A 246 16.20 16.97 0.23
CA GLU A 246 15.46 17.04 -1.04
C GLU A 246 13.96 16.70 -0.90
N PHE A 247 13.58 16.00 0.17
CA PHE A 247 12.17 15.72 0.46
C PHE A 247 11.48 16.90 1.14
N GLY A 248 12.23 17.67 1.93
CA GLY A 248 11.71 18.88 2.55
C GLY A 248 11.47 19.98 1.51
N GLY A 249 10.28 20.58 1.52
CA GLY A 249 9.94 21.68 0.60
C GLY A 249 9.45 21.25 -0.78
N MET A 250 9.20 19.96 -1.02
CA MET A 250 8.54 19.52 -2.24
C MET A 250 7.12 20.08 -2.35
N ASP A 251 6.74 20.44 -3.57
CA ASP A 251 5.34 20.71 -3.87
C ASP A 251 4.51 19.40 -3.87
N ALA A 252 3.20 19.54 -3.80
CA ALA A 252 2.28 18.38 -3.73
C ALA A 252 2.42 17.42 -4.92
N LYS A 253 2.71 17.94 -6.12
CA LYS A 253 2.87 17.11 -7.32
C LYS A 253 4.14 16.28 -7.24
N SER A 254 5.26 16.87 -6.86
CA SER A 254 6.54 16.19 -6.69
C SER A 254 6.48 15.17 -5.55
N ALA A 255 5.88 15.54 -4.41
CA ALA A 255 5.68 14.64 -3.29
C ALA A 255 4.84 13.41 -3.68
N ARG A 256 3.72 13.59 -4.37
CA ARG A 256 2.91 12.48 -4.89
C ARG A 256 3.68 11.59 -5.87
N GLN A 257 4.53 12.18 -6.71
CA GLN A 257 5.35 11.42 -7.65
C GLN A 257 6.34 10.51 -6.92
N GLU A 258 7.04 11.02 -5.90
CA GLU A 258 7.97 10.23 -5.07
C GLU A 258 7.26 9.08 -4.37
N LEU A 259 6.16 9.36 -3.67
CA LEU A 259 5.38 8.36 -2.95
C LEU A 259 4.79 7.30 -3.90
N SER A 260 4.37 7.70 -5.10
CA SER A 260 3.91 6.78 -6.15
C SER A 260 5.04 5.91 -6.68
N THR A 261 6.27 6.43 -6.75
CA THR A 261 7.45 5.67 -7.17
C THR A 261 7.79 4.59 -6.14
N ILE A 262 7.79 4.92 -4.84
CA ILE A 262 7.98 3.94 -3.75
C ILE A 262 6.93 2.83 -3.87
N ARG A 263 5.64 3.18 -3.94
CA ARG A 263 4.55 2.21 -4.11
C ARG A 263 4.74 1.33 -5.32
N ARG A 264 5.10 1.91 -6.47
CA ARG A 264 5.25 1.17 -7.74
C ARG A 264 6.32 0.10 -7.65
N VAL A 265 7.48 0.43 -7.07
CA VAL A 265 8.57 -0.52 -6.89
C VAL A 265 8.19 -1.58 -5.85
N SER A 266 7.65 -1.17 -4.69
CA SER A 266 7.20 -2.10 -3.66
C SER A 266 6.19 -3.12 -4.21
N ASN A 267 5.20 -2.67 -4.99
CA ASN A 267 4.17 -3.57 -5.53
C ASN A 267 4.70 -4.56 -6.57
N VAL A 268 5.69 -4.17 -7.37
CA VAL A 268 6.37 -5.11 -8.28
C VAL A 268 7.03 -6.21 -7.46
N MET A 269 7.87 -5.85 -6.48
CA MET A 269 8.60 -6.81 -5.65
C MET A 269 7.66 -7.69 -4.81
N ILE A 270 6.62 -7.11 -4.21
CA ILE A 270 5.58 -7.86 -3.48
C ILE A 270 4.88 -8.86 -4.41
N GLY A 271 4.53 -8.43 -5.62
CA GLY A 271 3.88 -9.30 -6.60
C GLY A 271 4.76 -10.47 -7.04
N ASP A 272 6.07 -10.23 -7.21
CA ASP A 272 7.04 -11.26 -7.54
C ASP A 272 7.19 -12.27 -6.38
N MET A 273 7.34 -11.78 -5.15
CA MET A 273 7.40 -12.62 -3.95
C MET A 273 6.14 -13.45 -3.75
N ASN A 274 4.95 -12.85 -3.88
CA ASN A 274 3.68 -13.54 -3.66
C ASN A 274 3.50 -14.71 -4.64
N ARG A 275 3.97 -14.62 -5.88
CA ARG A 275 3.91 -15.73 -6.84
C ARG A 275 4.64 -16.98 -6.33
N VAL A 276 5.77 -16.78 -5.65
CA VAL A 276 6.56 -17.89 -5.07
C VAL A 276 5.87 -18.42 -3.81
N LEU A 277 5.47 -17.51 -2.91
CA LEU A 277 4.84 -17.85 -1.63
C LEU A 277 3.50 -18.59 -1.85
N ASP A 278 2.63 -18.09 -2.71
CA ASP A 278 1.35 -18.73 -3.05
C ASP A 278 1.54 -20.14 -3.64
N THR A 279 2.59 -20.34 -4.44
CA THR A 279 2.92 -21.64 -5.03
C THR A 279 3.35 -22.62 -3.96
N HIS A 280 4.09 -22.17 -2.97
CA HIS A 280 4.53 -22.97 -1.83
C HIS A 280 3.34 -23.35 -0.95
N ASP A 281 2.50 -22.39 -0.59
CA ASP A 281 1.33 -22.60 0.28
C ASP A 281 0.33 -23.60 -0.33
N ARG A 282 0.15 -23.58 -1.64
CA ARG A 282 -0.70 -24.57 -2.34
C ARG A 282 -0.13 -25.99 -2.31
N LYS A 283 1.20 -26.16 -2.18
CA LYS A 283 1.85 -27.48 -2.14
C LYS A 283 1.86 -28.09 -0.74
N GLN A 284 1.78 -27.31 0.33
CA GLN A 284 1.79 -27.82 1.70
C GLN A 284 0.57 -28.67 2.08
N PRO A 285 -0.70 -28.31 1.78
CA PRO A 285 -1.84 -29.14 2.11
C PRO A 285 -1.82 -30.54 1.49
N GLN A 286 -1.21 -30.66 0.29
CA GLN A 286 -1.10 -31.96 -0.39
C GLN A 286 -0.09 -32.88 0.29
N ARG A 287 0.98 -32.35 0.88
CA ARG A 287 1.98 -33.15 1.61
C ARG A 287 1.49 -33.61 2.98
N GLU A 288 0.71 -32.80 3.69
CA GLU A 288 0.12 -33.19 4.98
C GLU A 288 -0.96 -34.28 4.81
N ASN A 289 -1.74 -34.23 3.74
CA ASN A 289 -2.74 -35.28 3.44
C ASN A 289 -2.07 -36.58 2.96
N ALA A 290 -1.04 -36.53 2.14
CA ALA A 290 -0.28 -37.71 1.72
C ALA A 290 0.38 -38.43 2.91
N ASN A 291 0.97 -37.69 3.86
CA ASN A 291 1.56 -38.26 5.08
C ASN A 291 0.53 -38.79 6.09
N ARG A 292 -0.75 -38.44 5.97
CA ARG A 292 -1.86 -39.00 6.77
C ARG A 292 -2.41 -40.29 6.20
N GLU A 293 -2.30 -40.51 4.89
CA GLU A 293 -2.73 -41.73 4.21
C GLU A 293 -1.67 -42.86 4.31
N GLU A 294 -0.42 -42.52 4.60
CA GLU A 294 0.68 -43.50 4.80
C GLU A 294 0.88 -43.94 6.27
N ARG A 295 0.02 -43.50 7.22
CA ARG A 295 0.00 -43.91 8.64
C ARG A 295 -1.28 -44.66 8.98
#